data_8fe72474f57fba9561f6449460573916
#
_entry.id   8fe72474f57fba9561f6449460573916
#
_cell.length_a   1.000
_cell.length_b   1.000
_cell.length_c   1.000
_cell.angle_alpha   90.00
_cell.angle_beta   90.00
_cell.angle_gamma   90.00
#
_symmetry.space_group_name_H-M   'P 1'
#
loop_
_entity.id
_entity.type
_entity.pdbx_description
1 polymer ?
#
loop_
_entity_poly.entity_id
_entity_poly.type
_entity_poly.pdbx_seq_one_letter_code
_entity_poly.pdbx_strand_id
1 'polypeptide(L)'
;MSKSDRHTIASVTSEIGISAEHWPLLDELQLEPKLVPRFADSSCDIWPVLHTPTDQRLFIKRVAKQESPSPFWQVMGHLFEQHLADAIVGSDELSQLLKEFTATSAIEVPHCHQTAENEAYAFALFAELGGQVAENKNVFMIEQLAELLALLHQNEFAQVGRLQQETAGSLALFSEQNWRMRLMKLFYVMDVESIDIDTQQALIEQLDSIAIERVVPLMMDLRWDQLAVDNGSLSGIYDLDAFVAAPVEFDFVILEYLLDKIELERFISVYSAKSDMAVPALKNVRQVYRTVLYLMNVLGEEDYQRWMQQPHFFD
;
A
#
# COMPACT_ATOMS: atom_id res chain seq x y z
N MET A 1 22.19 -39.00 6.02
CA MET A 1 21.13 -38.00 6.21
C MET A 1 21.54 -37.14 7.40
N SER A 2 22.02 -35.94 7.12
CA SER A 2 22.49 -34.96 8.10
C SER A 2 21.29 -34.51 8.96
N LYS A 3 21.49 -34.43 10.27
CA LYS A 3 20.55 -33.79 11.18
C LYS A 3 20.53 -32.32 10.82
N SER A 4 19.46 -31.90 10.11
CA SER A 4 19.14 -30.50 9.86
C SER A 4 19.16 -29.76 11.19
N ASP A 5 19.90 -28.68 11.25
CA ASP A 5 19.98 -27.73 12.36
C ASP A 5 18.60 -27.24 12.72
N ARG A 6 17.95 -27.87 13.67
CA ARG A 6 16.74 -27.33 14.28
C ARG A 6 17.19 -26.14 15.10
N HIS A 7 16.93 -24.92 14.59
CA HIS A 7 17.00 -23.76 15.47
C HIS A 7 16.05 -24.00 16.63
N THR A 8 16.60 -24.03 17.85
CA THR A 8 15.79 -24.16 19.05
C THR A 8 14.93 -22.92 19.24
N ILE A 9 13.78 -23.05 19.90
CA ILE A 9 12.82 -21.95 20.22
C ILE A 9 13.54 -20.71 20.75
N ALA A 10 14.56 -20.88 21.60
CA ALA A 10 15.40 -19.80 22.11
C ALA A 10 16.13 -19.01 21.00
N SER A 11 16.45 -19.63 19.84
CA SER A 11 17.09 -18.96 18.70
C SER A 11 16.08 -18.13 17.91
N VAL A 12 14.86 -18.63 17.72
CA VAL A 12 13.77 -17.91 17.02
C VAL A 12 13.42 -16.64 17.77
N THR A 13 13.16 -16.73 19.06
CA THR A 13 12.83 -15.58 19.92
C THR A 13 13.93 -14.51 19.90
N SER A 14 15.19 -14.92 19.94
CA SER A 14 16.34 -14.00 19.96
C SER A 14 16.53 -13.31 18.60
N GLU A 15 16.24 -13.96 17.48
CA GLU A 15 16.42 -13.43 16.13
C GLU A 15 15.27 -12.49 15.74
N ILE A 16 14.02 -12.89 16.05
CA ILE A 16 12.84 -12.07 15.73
C ILE A 16 12.68 -10.89 16.70
N GLY A 17 13.09 -11.05 17.96
CA GLY A 17 13.04 -9.99 18.98
C GLY A 17 11.70 -9.90 19.71
N ILE A 18 10.92 -11.00 19.78
CA ILE A 18 9.70 -11.13 20.58
C ILE A 18 9.66 -12.51 21.24
N SER A 19 9.18 -12.60 22.48
CA SER A 19 9.10 -13.87 23.22
C SER A 19 7.80 -14.62 22.92
N ALA A 20 7.84 -15.95 23.08
CA ALA A 20 6.66 -16.81 22.98
C ALA A 20 5.57 -16.45 24.02
N GLU A 21 5.93 -15.81 25.14
CA GLU A 21 4.99 -15.29 26.11
C GLU A 21 4.09 -14.19 25.52
N HIS A 22 4.66 -13.34 24.64
CA HIS A 22 3.95 -12.27 23.95
C HIS A 22 3.36 -12.73 22.61
N TRP A 23 3.91 -13.80 22.05
CA TRP A 23 3.43 -14.37 20.79
C TRP A 23 3.49 -15.91 20.84
N PRO A 24 2.48 -16.56 21.42
CA PRO A 24 2.48 -18.00 21.68
C PRO A 24 2.66 -18.87 20.42
N LEU A 25 2.21 -18.39 19.25
CA LEU A 25 2.34 -19.10 18.00
C LEU A 25 3.80 -19.35 17.57
N LEU A 26 4.76 -18.57 18.10
CA LEU A 26 6.19 -18.77 17.80
C LEU A 26 6.71 -20.16 18.13
N ASP A 27 6.14 -20.83 19.12
CA ASP A 27 6.53 -22.19 19.51
C ASP A 27 6.17 -23.24 18.44
N GLU A 28 5.27 -22.90 17.53
CA GLU A 28 4.80 -23.74 16.43
C GLU A 28 5.49 -23.40 15.10
N LEU A 29 6.35 -22.39 15.07
CA LEU A 29 7.02 -21.91 13.86
C LEU A 29 8.47 -22.40 13.78
N GLN A 30 8.84 -22.93 12.62
CA GLN A 30 10.23 -23.16 12.24
C GLN A 30 10.71 -22.02 11.36
N LEU A 31 11.70 -21.25 11.84
CA LEU A 31 12.27 -20.10 11.16
C LEU A 31 13.17 -20.53 9.99
N GLU A 32 13.01 -19.91 8.83
CA GLU A 32 13.96 -19.92 7.73
C GLU A 32 14.85 -18.65 7.76
N PRO A 33 15.96 -18.60 7.01
CA PRO A 33 16.79 -17.40 6.95
C PRO A 33 16.00 -16.17 6.50
N LYS A 34 16.27 -15.02 7.15
CA LYS A 34 15.68 -13.73 6.79
C LYS A 34 15.88 -13.43 5.29
N LEU A 35 14.84 -12.96 4.64
CA LEU A 35 14.93 -12.52 3.25
C LEU A 35 15.84 -11.31 3.12
N VAL A 36 16.65 -11.31 2.06
CA VAL A 36 17.42 -10.12 1.69
C VAL A 36 16.44 -9.10 1.09
N PRO A 37 16.39 -7.87 1.62
CA PRO A 37 15.53 -6.83 1.06
C PRO A 37 15.83 -6.61 -0.43
N ARG A 38 14.78 -6.47 -1.24
CA ARG A 38 14.92 -6.15 -2.67
C ARG A 38 15.42 -4.72 -2.89
N PHE A 39 15.03 -3.81 -1.99
CA PHE A 39 15.39 -2.41 -2.03
C PHE A 39 16.16 -2.02 -0.76
N ALA A 40 17.13 -1.11 -0.91
CA ALA A 40 17.99 -0.67 0.20
C ALA A 40 17.23 0.10 1.28
N ASP A 41 16.11 0.71 0.92
CA ASP A 41 15.22 1.51 1.78
C ASP A 41 14.03 0.71 2.33
N SER A 42 14.08 -0.63 2.24
CA SER A 42 13.03 -1.49 2.82
C SER A 42 12.89 -1.25 4.32
N SER A 43 11.69 -0.86 4.74
CA SER A 43 11.37 -0.56 6.14
C SER A 43 11.00 -1.80 6.97
N CYS A 44 11.02 -3.00 6.37
CA CYS A 44 10.57 -4.24 6.99
C CYS A 44 11.61 -5.34 6.93
N ASP A 45 11.71 -6.11 8.01
CA ASP A 45 12.37 -7.41 8.01
C ASP A 45 11.35 -8.50 7.74
N ILE A 46 11.68 -9.47 6.88
CA ILE A 46 10.79 -10.58 6.51
C ILE A 46 11.49 -11.92 6.70
N TRP A 47 10.84 -12.83 7.42
CA TRP A 47 11.27 -14.21 7.58
C TRP A 47 10.22 -15.17 7.04
N PRO A 48 10.58 -16.06 6.10
CA PRO A 48 9.75 -17.23 5.83
C PRO A 48 9.76 -18.15 7.06
N VAL A 49 8.62 -18.74 7.37
CA VAL A 49 8.47 -19.68 8.48
C VAL A 49 7.58 -20.85 8.06
N LEU A 50 7.85 -22.04 8.60
CA LEU A 50 7.01 -23.20 8.45
C LEU A 50 6.20 -23.39 9.72
N HIS A 51 4.87 -23.39 9.61
CA HIS A 51 3.97 -23.73 10.71
C HIS A 51 3.94 -25.26 10.89
N THR A 52 4.64 -25.78 11.89
CA THR A 52 4.93 -27.21 12.02
C THR A 52 3.69 -28.09 12.19
N PRO A 53 2.58 -27.64 12.84
CA PRO A 53 1.37 -28.47 12.95
C PRO A 53 0.62 -28.68 11.61
N THR A 54 0.69 -27.73 10.68
CA THR A 54 -0.08 -27.79 9.43
C THR A 54 0.78 -27.95 8.18
N ASP A 55 2.12 -27.90 8.32
CA ASP A 55 3.09 -27.87 7.20
C ASP A 55 2.85 -26.68 6.23
N GLN A 56 2.23 -25.61 6.74
CA GLN A 56 1.93 -24.40 5.98
C GLN A 56 3.10 -23.43 6.03
N ARG A 57 3.48 -22.86 4.88
CA ARG A 57 4.47 -21.80 4.80
C ARG A 57 3.82 -20.45 5.05
N LEU A 58 4.42 -19.68 5.95
CA LEU A 58 3.97 -18.35 6.35
C LEU A 58 5.13 -17.36 6.29
N PHE A 59 4.85 -16.07 6.49
CA PHE A 59 5.85 -15.02 6.55
C PHE A 59 5.64 -14.13 7.77
N ILE A 60 6.70 -13.97 8.58
CA ILE A 60 6.74 -12.94 9.62
C ILE A 60 7.26 -11.66 8.99
N LYS A 61 6.49 -10.58 9.10
CA LYS A 61 6.89 -9.21 8.79
C LYS A 61 7.13 -8.47 10.10
N ARG A 62 8.31 -7.85 10.26
CA ARG A 62 8.68 -7.06 11.45
C ARG A 62 9.06 -5.64 11.05
N VAL A 63 8.64 -4.69 11.86
CA VAL A 63 8.96 -3.27 11.69
C VAL A 63 9.43 -2.68 13.03
N ALA A 64 10.48 -1.86 12.99
CA ALA A 64 10.95 -1.11 14.15
C ALA A 64 10.06 0.11 14.41
N LYS A 65 9.65 0.32 15.66
CA LYS A 65 8.80 1.46 16.06
C LYS A 65 9.53 2.80 16.16
N GLN A 66 10.84 2.78 16.33
CA GLN A 66 11.66 3.96 16.61
C GLN A 66 12.57 4.39 15.47
N GLU A 67 12.46 3.74 14.30
CA GLU A 67 13.22 4.17 13.13
C GLU A 67 12.64 5.45 12.53
N SER A 68 13.53 6.29 11.99
CA SER A 68 13.08 7.46 11.21
C SER A 68 12.33 6.97 9.98
N PRO A 69 11.09 7.44 9.76
CA PRO A 69 10.29 6.95 8.65
C PRO A 69 10.93 7.34 7.31
N SER A 70 10.85 6.45 6.31
CA SER A 70 11.19 6.79 4.92
C SER A 70 10.30 7.93 4.40
N PRO A 71 10.67 8.61 3.29
CA PRO A 71 9.82 9.65 2.69
C PRO A 71 8.37 9.18 2.48
N PHE A 72 8.18 7.94 2.02
CA PHE A 72 6.86 7.32 1.89
C PHE A 72 6.06 7.38 3.19
N TRP A 73 6.62 6.87 4.28
CA TRP A 73 5.94 6.80 5.58
C TRP A 73 5.81 8.14 6.27
N GLN A 74 6.67 9.13 5.96
CA GLN A 74 6.48 10.50 6.40
C GLN A 74 5.21 11.10 5.78
N VAL A 75 5.05 10.98 4.46
CA VAL A 75 3.85 11.46 3.75
C VAL A 75 2.60 10.72 4.21
N MET A 76 2.67 9.38 4.37
CA MET A 76 1.58 8.57 4.91
C MET A 76 1.11 9.06 6.28
N GLY A 77 2.06 9.38 7.17
CA GLY A 77 1.77 9.94 8.50
C GLY A 77 1.09 11.31 8.42
N HIS A 78 1.57 12.20 7.53
CA HIS A 78 1.02 13.56 7.39
C HIS A 78 -0.36 13.60 6.76
N LEU A 79 -0.60 12.82 5.69
CA LEU A 79 -1.84 12.87 4.94
C LEU A 79 -2.92 11.95 5.50
N PHE A 80 -2.54 10.75 5.91
CA PHE A 80 -3.49 9.69 6.24
C PHE A 80 -3.46 9.28 7.72
N GLU A 81 -2.59 9.90 8.52
CA GLU A 81 -2.36 9.52 9.93
C GLU A 81 -1.98 8.01 10.07
N GLN A 82 -1.36 7.48 9.00
CA GLN A 82 -0.95 6.08 8.89
C GLN A 82 0.55 5.96 9.14
N HIS A 83 0.94 5.26 10.21
CA HIS A 83 2.32 4.93 10.50
C HIS A 83 2.57 3.44 10.26
N LEU A 84 3.75 3.07 9.78
CA LEU A 84 4.05 1.70 9.38
C LEU A 84 3.82 0.69 10.52
N ALA A 85 4.26 1.00 11.73
CA ALA A 85 4.08 0.10 12.87
C ALA A 85 2.59 -0.13 13.20
N ASP A 86 1.77 0.93 13.11
CA ASP A 86 0.32 0.83 13.32
C ASP A 86 -0.36 0.04 12.20
N ALA A 87 0.11 0.20 10.95
CA ALA A 87 -0.40 -0.57 9.81
C ALA A 87 -0.12 -2.07 9.98
N ILE A 88 1.06 -2.42 10.50
CA ILE A 88 1.42 -3.82 10.80
C ILE A 88 0.54 -4.38 11.92
N VAL A 89 0.29 -3.62 12.99
CA VAL A 89 -0.59 -4.07 14.09
C VAL A 89 -2.04 -4.24 13.63
N GLY A 90 -2.51 -3.41 12.70
CA GLY A 90 -3.86 -3.48 12.11
C GLY A 90 -4.00 -4.44 10.92
N SER A 91 -2.97 -5.22 10.58
CA SER A 91 -2.96 -6.04 9.35
C SER A 91 -4.01 -7.15 9.31
N ASP A 92 -4.44 -7.68 10.44
CA ASP A 92 -5.49 -8.71 10.52
C ASP A 92 -6.87 -8.15 10.14
N GLU A 93 -7.25 -7.01 10.71
CA GLU A 93 -8.49 -6.31 10.37
C GLU A 93 -8.48 -5.85 8.90
N LEU A 94 -7.36 -5.28 8.46
CA LEU A 94 -7.19 -4.81 7.08
C LEU A 94 -7.26 -5.97 6.07
N SER A 95 -6.59 -7.09 6.35
CA SER A 95 -6.65 -8.30 5.50
C SER A 95 -8.08 -8.80 5.35
N GLN A 96 -8.85 -8.83 6.44
CA GLN A 96 -10.25 -9.24 6.41
C GLN A 96 -11.11 -8.25 5.60
N LEU A 97 -10.97 -6.95 5.84
CA LEU A 97 -11.71 -5.91 5.14
C LEU A 97 -11.45 -5.92 3.62
N LEU A 98 -10.20 -6.02 3.21
CA LEU A 98 -9.85 -6.10 1.80
C LEU A 98 -10.36 -7.37 1.14
N LYS A 99 -10.38 -8.52 1.84
CA LYS A 99 -11.00 -9.76 1.35
C LYS A 99 -12.50 -9.60 1.12
N GLU A 100 -13.20 -8.88 1.99
CA GLU A 100 -14.62 -8.58 1.81
C GLU A 100 -14.84 -7.72 0.56
N PHE A 101 -14.05 -6.67 0.35
CA PHE A 101 -14.14 -5.80 -0.82
C PHE A 101 -13.81 -6.52 -2.13
N THR A 102 -12.90 -7.47 -2.09
CA THR A 102 -12.42 -8.20 -3.27
C THR A 102 -12.99 -9.62 -3.37
N ALA A 103 -14.07 -9.94 -2.66
CA ALA A 103 -14.62 -11.31 -2.54
C ALA A 103 -14.96 -11.97 -3.87
N THR A 104 -15.21 -11.20 -4.93
CA THR A 104 -15.49 -11.70 -6.29
C THR A 104 -14.28 -11.65 -7.22
N SER A 105 -13.13 -11.17 -6.73
CA SER A 105 -11.87 -11.12 -7.48
C SER A 105 -11.19 -12.50 -7.47
N ALA A 106 -10.46 -12.80 -8.55
CA ALA A 106 -9.50 -13.91 -8.57
C ALA A 106 -8.15 -13.55 -7.92
N ILE A 107 -7.95 -12.28 -7.56
CA ILE A 107 -6.72 -11.78 -6.95
C ILE A 107 -6.84 -11.95 -5.44
N GLU A 108 -5.93 -12.71 -4.85
CA GLU A 108 -5.93 -13.03 -3.43
C GLU A 108 -5.36 -11.88 -2.60
N VAL A 109 -6.01 -11.60 -1.47
CA VAL A 109 -5.47 -10.78 -0.39
C VAL A 109 -4.84 -11.73 0.63
N PRO A 110 -3.56 -11.55 1.04
CA PRO A 110 -2.91 -12.44 1.98
C PRO A 110 -3.65 -12.46 3.31
N HIS A 111 -3.84 -13.67 3.85
CA HIS A 111 -4.43 -13.81 5.17
C HIS A 111 -3.42 -13.43 6.25
N CYS A 112 -3.73 -12.44 7.07
CA CYS A 112 -3.01 -12.18 8.29
C CYS A 112 -3.56 -13.12 9.38
N HIS A 113 -2.69 -14.02 9.88
CA HIS A 113 -3.08 -14.98 10.91
C HIS A 113 -3.08 -14.36 12.30
N GLN A 114 -2.13 -13.48 12.55
CA GLN A 114 -1.95 -12.84 13.85
C GLN A 114 -1.02 -11.64 13.73
N THR A 115 -1.26 -10.65 14.60
CA THR A 115 -0.34 -9.54 14.83
C THR A 115 0.16 -9.56 16.27
N ALA A 116 1.31 -8.96 16.51
CA ALA A 116 1.88 -8.81 17.85
C ALA A 116 2.74 -7.54 17.90
N GLU A 117 3.01 -7.05 19.09
CA GLU A 117 3.90 -5.92 19.29
C GLU A 117 4.63 -5.97 20.64
N ASN A 118 5.74 -5.27 20.71
CA ASN A 118 6.42 -4.94 21.97
C ASN A 118 6.90 -3.49 21.95
N GLU A 119 7.73 -3.08 22.89
CA GLU A 119 8.23 -1.69 22.96
C GLU A 119 9.05 -1.29 21.72
N ALA A 120 9.76 -2.22 21.09
CA ALA A 120 10.69 -1.95 19.98
C ALA A 120 10.11 -2.22 18.59
N TYR A 121 9.19 -3.19 18.47
CA TYR A 121 8.76 -3.73 17.17
C TYR A 121 7.26 -3.98 17.10
N ALA A 122 6.74 -3.92 15.87
CA ALA A 122 5.45 -4.44 15.46
C ALA A 122 5.65 -5.63 14.51
N PHE A 123 4.75 -6.63 14.58
CA PHE A 123 4.85 -7.89 13.84
C PHE A 123 3.51 -8.27 13.24
N ALA A 124 3.55 -8.90 12.07
CA ALA A 124 2.41 -9.57 11.47
C ALA A 124 2.84 -10.92 10.85
N LEU A 125 1.97 -11.92 10.94
CA LEU A 125 2.16 -13.25 10.37
C LEU A 125 1.17 -13.44 9.23
N PHE A 126 1.68 -13.55 8.00
CA PHE A 126 0.89 -13.70 6.80
C PHE A 126 0.99 -15.10 6.20
N ALA A 127 -0.10 -15.55 5.60
CA ALA A 127 -0.07 -16.70 4.70
C ALA A 127 0.80 -16.39 3.46
N GLU A 128 1.49 -17.40 2.95
CA GLU A 128 2.15 -17.29 1.65
C GLU A 128 1.12 -17.11 0.53
N LEU A 129 1.36 -16.14 -0.34
CA LEU A 129 0.63 -16.00 -1.59
C LEU A 129 1.27 -16.87 -2.66
N GLY A 130 0.43 -17.50 -3.46
CA GLY A 130 0.89 -18.20 -4.67
C GLY A 130 1.37 -17.22 -5.74
N GLY A 131 2.30 -17.68 -6.58
CA GLY A 131 2.80 -16.90 -7.70
C GLY A 131 4.17 -16.26 -7.45
N GLN A 132 4.56 -15.37 -8.35
CA GLN A 132 5.82 -14.62 -8.32
C GLN A 132 5.54 -13.14 -8.50
N VAL A 133 6.48 -12.29 -8.12
CA VAL A 133 6.39 -10.84 -8.36
C VAL A 133 6.23 -10.56 -9.87
N ALA A 134 5.32 -9.66 -10.24
CA ALA A 134 5.10 -9.27 -11.63
C ALA A 134 6.32 -8.52 -12.18
N GLU A 135 7.10 -9.18 -13.03
CA GLU A 135 8.23 -8.55 -13.72
C GLU A 135 7.83 -7.92 -15.05
N ASN A 136 6.86 -8.52 -15.73
CA ASN A 136 6.36 -8.06 -17.03
C ASN A 136 4.84 -8.07 -17.01
N LYS A 137 4.22 -7.02 -17.53
CA LYS A 137 2.78 -6.92 -17.68
C LYS A 137 2.29 -7.43 -19.03
N ASN A 138 1.05 -7.88 -19.09
CA ASN A 138 0.33 -8.23 -20.31
C ASN A 138 -1.10 -7.69 -20.26
N VAL A 139 -1.81 -7.76 -21.37
CA VAL A 139 -3.17 -7.20 -21.50
C VAL A 139 -4.14 -7.80 -20.50
N PHE A 140 -4.04 -9.09 -20.21
CA PHE A 140 -4.93 -9.76 -19.27
C PHE A 140 -4.70 -9.27 -17.82
N MET A 141 -3.45 -9.05 -17.43
CA MET A 141 -3.13 -8.47 -16.11
C MET A 141 -3.67 -7.04 -15.97
N ILE A 142 -3.68 -6.25 -17.05
CA ILE A 142 -4.26 -4.89 -17.06
C ILE A 142 -5.78 -4.95 -16.85
N GLU A 143 -6.46 -5.89 -17.50
CA GLU A 143 -7.88 -6.14 -17.30
C GLU A 143 -8.19 -6.54 -15.86
N GLN A 144 -7.40 -7.46 -15.28
CA GLN A 144 -7.57 -7.88 -13.90
C GLN A 144 -7.29 -6.75 -12.90
N LEU A 145 -6.28 -5.89 -13.15
CA LEU A 145 -6.05 -4.69 -12.34
C LEU A 145 -7.24 -3.74 -12.40
N ALA A 146 -7.84 -3.55 -13.58
CA ALA A 146 -9.04 -2.72 -13.73
C ALA A 146 -10.24 -3.28 -12.96
N GLU A 147 -10.44 -4.61 -13.00
CA GLU A 147 -11.48 -5.29 -12.21
C GLU A 147 -11.24 -5.14 -10.71
N LEU A 148 -10.01 -5.31 -10.26
CA LEU A 148 -9.63 -5.16 -8.86
C LEU A 148 -9.91 -3.74 -8.35
N LEU A 149 -9.42 -2.71 -9.06
CA LEU A 149 -9.64 -1.32 -8.66
C LEU A 149 -11.13 -0.94 -8.74
N ALA A 150 -11.88 -1.48 -9.71
CA ALA A 150 -13.33 -1.30 -9.76
C ALA A 150 -14.04 -1.86 -8.52
N LEU A 151 -13.63 -3.02 -8.00
CA LEU A 151 -14.17 -3.61 -6.78
C LEU A 151 -13.81 -2.79 -5.53
N LEU A 152 -12.55 -2.38 -5.42
CA LEU A 152 -12.10 -1.53 -4.30
C LEU A 152 -12.87 -0.21 -4.29
N HIS A 153 -12.98 0.47 -5.43
CA HIS A 153 -13.62 1.78 -5.54
C HIS A 153 -15.15 1.76 -5.35
N GLN A 154 -15.81 0.61 -5.32
CA GLN A 154 -17.22 0.51 -4.93
C GLN A 154 -17.45 0.74 -3.43
N ASN A 155 -16.39 0.73 -2.64
CA ASN A 155 -16.47 0.90 -1.20
C ASN A 155 -16.08 2.34 -0.83
N GLU A 156 -17.06 3.20 -0.58
CA GLU A 156 -16.83 4.59 -0.23
C GLU A 156 -16.67 4.80 1.27
N PHE A 157 -15.77 5.70 1.65
CA PHE A 157 -15.46 6.08 3.01
C PHE A 157 -15.84 7.54 3.28
N ALA A 158 -16.32 7.81 4.49
CA ALA A 158 -16.67 9.16 4.90
C ALA A 158 -15.45 10.06 5.19
N GLN A 159 -14.24 9.48 5.31
CA GLN A 159 -13.04 10.21 5.71
C GLN A 159 -11.79 9.70 4.98
N VAL A 160 -10.85 10.62 4.74
CA VAL A 160 -9.48 10.28 4.34
C VAL A 160 -8.67 9.87 5.56
N GLY A 161 -7.94 8.74 5.47
CA GLY A 161 -7.11 8.26 6.55
C GLY A 161 -6.90 6.76 6.53
N ARG A 162 -6.70 6.18 7.70
CA ARG A 162 -6.54 4.73 7.85
C ARG A 162 -7.76 3.99 7.34
N LEU A 163 -7.52 2.90 6.63
CA LEU A 163 -8.58 2.00 6.20
C LEU A 163 -8.97 1.10 7.37
N GLN A 164 -10.09 1.42 8.01
CA GLN A 164 -10.64 0.70 9.16
C GLN A 164 -12.13 0.50 8.97
N GLN A 165 -12.70 -0.52 9.61
CA GLN A 165 -14.15 -0.60 9.69
C GLN A 165 -14.69 0.65 10.39
N GLU A 166 -15.59 1.36 9.74
CA GLU A 166 -16.25 2.51 10.34
C GLU A 166 -16.99 2.06 11.61
N THR A 167 -16.50 2.48 12.77
CA THR A 167 -17.28 2.32 14.01
C THR A 167 -18.50 3.23 13.91
N ALA A 168 -19.68 2.63 13.97
CA ALA A 168 -20.95 3.34 13.97
C ALA A 168 -20.94 4.45 15.03
N GLY A 169 -20.84 5.71 14.58
CA GLY A 169 -20.79 6.90 15.44
C GLY A 169 -19.67 7.89 15.15
N SER A 170 -18.68 7.57 14.33
CA SER A 170 -17.65 8.52 13.89
C SER A 170 -18.14 9.31 12.68
N LEU A 171 -19.10 10.21 12.89
CA LEU A 171 -19.60 11.16 11.89
C LEU A 171 -18.74 12.45 11.85
N ALA A 172 -17.41 12.34 11.85
CA ALA A 172 -16.63 13.46 11.39
C ALA A 172 -16.73 13.46 9.85
N LEU A 173 -17.66 14.25 9.34
CA LEU A 173 -17.84 14.43 7.91
C LEU A 173 -16.50 14.80 7.27
N PHE A 174 -16.12 14.09 6.20
CA PHE A 174 -15.01 14.47 5.36
C PHE A 174 -15.15 15.96 5.00
N SER A 175 -14.11 16.73 5.25
CA SER A 175 -14.03 18.13 4.89
C SER A 175 -12.92 18.33 3.88
N GLU A 176 -13.27 18.73 2.64
CA GLU A 176 -12.28 19.14 1.65
C GLU A 176 -11.31 20.18 2.20
N GLN A 177 -11.78 21.06 3.09
CA GLN A 177 -10.93 22.04 3.75
C GLN A 177 -9.86 21.36 4.63
N ASN A 178 -10.21 20.28 5.35
CA ASN A 178 -9.23 19.53 6.15
C ASN A 178 -8.19 18.85 5.25
N TRP A 179 -8.62 18.30 4.11
CA TRP A 179 -7.73 17.70 3.15
C TRP A 179 -6.75 18.72 2.55
N ARG A 180 -7.25 19.86 2.10
CA ARG A 180 -6.42 20.97 1.61
C ARG A 180 -5.42 21.44 2.65
N MET A 181 -5.82 21.52 3.94
CA MET A 181 -4.91 21.86 5.03
C MET A 181 -3.82 20.81 5.25
N ARG A 182 -4.13 19.51 5.12
CA ARG A 182 -3.13 18.43 5.21
C ARG A 182 -2.12 18.53 4.07
N LEU A 183 -2.57 18.72 2.84
CA LEU A 183 -1.71 18.95 1.66
C LEU A 183 -0.83 20.19 1.82
N MET A 184 -1.40 21.30 2.26
CA MET A 184 -0.67 22.54 2.50
C MET A 184 0.44 22.33 3.55
N LYS A 185 0.11 21.69 4.67
CA LYS A 185 1.11 21.37 5.72
C LYS A 185 2.21 20.46 5.16
N LEU A 186 1.86 19.44 4.37
CA LEU A 186 2.84 18.56 3.73
C LEU A 186 3.85 19.37 2.92
N PHE A 187 3.37 20.26 2.02
CA PHE A 187 4.24 21.06 1.16
C PHE A 187 5.14 22.05 1.94
N TYR A 188 4.74 22.46 3.15
CA TYR A 188 5.60 23.28 4.02
C TYR A 188 6.60 22.48 4.84
N VAL A 189 6.27 21.24 5.21
CA VAL A 189 7.11 20.42 6.12
C VAL A 189 8.13 19.59 5.36
N MET A 190 7.78 19.12 4.17
CA MET A 190 8.70 18.34 3.34
C MET A 190 9.71 19.31 2.70
N ASP A 191 10.93 19.27 3.21
CA ASP A 191 12.06 19.98 2.61
C ASP A 191 12.53 19.22 1.38
N VAL A 192 12.16 19.72 0.21
CA VAL A 192 12.47 19.06 -1.06
C VAL A 192 13.32 20.01 -1.89
N GLU A 193 14.62 19.82 -1.82
CA GLU A 193 15.58 20.61 -2.61
C GLU A 193 15.28 20.60 -4.13
N SER A 194 14.56 19.58 -4.60
CA SER A 194 14.21 19.41 -6.02
C SER A 194 12.96 20.21 -6.46
N ILE A 195 12.20 20.79 -5.54
CA ILE A 195 11.00 21.61 -5.84
C ILE A 195 11.31 23.05 -5.47
N ASP A 196 11.45 23.94 -6.48
CA ASP A 196 11.69 25.36 -6.24
C ASP A 196 10.51 26.04 -5.56
N ILE A 197 10.76 27.19 -4.94
CA ILE A 197 9.78 27.91 -4.14
C ILE A 197 8.59 28.44 -4.97
N ASP A 198 8.81 28.76 -6.25
CA ASP A 198 7.76 29.26 -7.13
C ASP A 198 6.80 28.11 -7.48
N THR A 199 7.35 26.91 -7.73
CA THR A 199 6.57 25.70 -7.94
C THR A 199 5.77 25.33 -6.68
N GLN A 200 6.39 25.40 -5.49
CA GLN A 200 5.71 25.14 -4.23
C GLN A 200 4.54 26.12 -4.02
N GLN A 201 4.77 27.41 -4.27
CA GLN A 201 3.72 28.43 -4.16
C GLN A 201 2.56 28.16 -5.14
N ALA A 202 2.86 27.83 -6.38
CA ALA A 202 1.85 27.48 -7.39
C ALA A 202 1.01 26.24 -6.97
N LEU A 203 1.64 25.23 -6.37
CA LEU A 203 0.93 24.06 -5.82
C LEU A 203 -0.03 24.46 -4.69
N ILE A 204 0.41 25.33 -3.78
CA ILE A 204 -0.42 25.82 -2.67
C ILE A 204 -1.62 26.60 -3.19
N GLU A 205 -1.43 27.47 -4.18
CA GLU A 205 -2.52 28.24 -4.82
C GLU A 205 -3.53 27.31 -5.53
N GLN A 206 -3.05 26.20 -6.10
CA GLN A 206 -3.92 25.21 -6.75
C GLN A 206 -4.82 24.45 -5.76
N LEU A 207 -4.43 24.34 -4.47
CA LEU A 207 -5.22 23.61 -3.47
C LEU A 207 -6.67 24.12 -3.37
N ASP A 208 -6.92 25.39 -3.58
CA ASP A 208 -8.26 25.97 -3.52
C ASP A 208 -9.21 25.39 -4.59
N SER A 209 -8.66 24.89 -5.69
CA SER A 209 -9.44 24.29 -6.79
C SER A 209 -9.68 22.78 -6.62
N ILE A 210 -9.09 22.14 -5.62
CA ILE A 210 -9.26 20.71 -5.40
C ILE A 210 -10.68 20.44 -4.92
N ALA A 211 -11.40 19.64 -5.69
CA ALA A 211 -12.64 18.99 -5.29
C ALA A 211 -12.36 17.48 -5.19
N ILE A 212 -12.91 16.82 -4.20
CA ILE A 212 -12.80 15.38 -4.03
C ILE A 212 -14.15 14.77 -4.38
N GLU A 213 -14.16 13.92 -5.38
CA GLU A 213 -15.38 13.24 -5.79
C GLU A 213 -15.72 12.11 -4.83
N ARG A 214 -14.74 11.28 -4.48
CA ARG A 214 -14.94 10.10 -3.64
C ARG A 214 -13.67 9.75 -2.86
N VAL A 215 -13.88 9.21 -1.66
CA VAL A 215 -12.83 8.61 -0.85
C VAL A 215 -13.03 7.10 -0.86
N VAL A 216 -12.04 6.36 -1.31
CA VAL A 216 -12.12 4.92 -1.55
C VAL A 216 -10.88 4.20 -1.01
N PRO A 217 -10.94 2.86 -0.79
CA PRO A 217 -9.73 2.09 -0.50
C PRO A 217 -8.79 2.12 -1.68
N LEU A 218 -7.55 2.50 -1.46
CA LEU A 218 -6.52 2.42 -2.47
C LEU A 218 -5.15 2.14 -1.86
N MET A 219 -4.26 1.59 -2.68
CA MET A 219 -2.90 1.25 -2.32
C MET A 219 -1.96 2.37 -2.77
N MET A 220 -1.46 3.18 -1.81
CA MET A 220 -0.59 4.33 -2.13
C MET A 220 0.75 3.94 -2.76
N ASP A 221 1.15 2.68 -2.60
CA ASP A 221 2.34 2.09 -3.23
C ASP A 221 1.96 1.15 -4.40
N LEU A 222 0.96 1.50 -5.18
CA LEU A 222 0.53 0.68 -6.32
C LEU A 222 1.63 0.62 -7.39
N ARG A 223 2.22 -0.58 -7.53
CA ARG A 223 3.28 -0.90 -8.51
C ARG A 223 3.13 -2.36 -8.94
N TRP A 224 3.67 -2.68 -10.10
CA TRP A 224 3.63 -4.06 -10.60
C TRP A 224 4.34 -5.06 -9.68
N ASP A 225 5.41 -4.66 -9.02
CA ASP A 225 6.14 -5.52 -8.08
C ASP A 225 5.45 -5.72 -6.73
N GLN A 226 4.33 -5.03 -6.48
CA GLN A 226 3.43 -5.29 -5.36
C GLN A 226 2.30 -6.28 -5.72
N LEU A 227 2.33 -6.83 -6.93
CA LEU A 227 1.33 -7.79 -7.40
C LEU A 227 1.99 -9.16 -7.65
N ALA A 228 1.31 -10.21 -7.22
CA ALA A 228 1.68 -11.58 -7.51
C ALA A 228 1.12 -12.02 -8.87
N VAL A 229 1.87 -12.81 -9.61
CA VAL A 229 1.49 -13.39 -10.91
C VAL A 229 1.67 -14.89 -10.88
N ASP A 230 0.66 -15.62 -11.29
CA ASP A 230 0.72 -17.05 -11.59
C ASP A 230 0.21 -17.32 -13.00
N ASN A 231 0.98 -18.08 -13.79
CA ASN A 231 0.64 -18.46 -15.16
C ASN A 231 0.19 -17.28 -16.06
N GLY A 232 0.79 -16.08 -15.88
CA GLY A 232 0.50 -14.88 -16.66
C GLY A 232 -0.76 -14.13 -16.24
N SER A 233 -1.35 -14.47 -15.11
CA SER A 233 -2.50 -13.81 -14.49
C SER A 233 -2.12 -13.20 -13.14
N LEU A 234 -2.73 -12.09 -12.76
CA LEU A 234 -2.61 -11.58 -11.39
C LEU A 234 -3.24 -12.59 -10.43
N SER A 235 -2.48 -12.97 -9.40
CA SER A 235 -2.91 -13.97 -8.41
C SER A 235 -3.03 -13.41 -6.99
N GLY A 236 -2.38 -12.29 -6.67
CA GLY A 236 -2.44 -11.72 -5.32
C GLY A 236 -1.86 -10.31 -5.21
N ILE A 237 -2.04 -9.70 -4.04
CA ILE A 237 -1.51 -8.38 -3.67
C ILE A 237 -0.52 -8.58 -2.54
N TYR A 238 0.70 -8.03 -2.67
CA TYR A 238 1.65 -7.93 -1.56
C TYR A 238 1.43 -6.62 -0.77
N ASP A 239 2.08 -6.49 0.37
CA ASP A 239 2.25 -5.25 1.15
C ASP A 239 0.95 -4.46 1.43
N LEU A 240 0.04 -5.07 2.24
CA LEU A 240 -1.23 -4.45 2.60
C LEU A 240 -1.10 -3.15 3.42
N ASP A 241 0.04 -2.92 4.06
CA ASP A 241 0.27 -1.77 4.95
C ASP A 241 0.18 -0.41 4.26
N ALA A 242 0.32 -0.35 2.93
CA ALA A 242 0.15 0.86 2.14
C ALA A 242 -1.31 1.23 1.79
N PHE A 243 -2.30 0.42 2.20
CA PHE A 243 -3.70 0.71 1.94
C PHE A 243 -4.24 1.78 2.89
N VAL A 244 -4.98 2.74 2.31
CA VAL A 244 -5.66 3.84 3.00
C VAL A 244 -7.00 4.14 2.33
N ALA A 245 -7.88 4.86 3.05
CA ALA A 245 -9.02 5.54 2.46
C ALA A 245 -8.54 6.90 1.93
N ALA A 246 -8.57 7.12 0.62
CA ALA A 246 -8.03 8.33 -0.01
C ALA A 246 -8.84 8.74 -1.25
N PRO A 247 -8.63 9.98 -1.76
CA PRO A 247 -9.26 10.42 -3.00
C PRO A 247 -8.95 9.47 -4.16
N VAL A 248 -9.99 9.02 -4.85
CA VAL A 248 -9.91 8.04 -5.95
C VAL A 248 -8.95 8.48 -7.06
N GLU A 249 -8.76 9.77 -7.24
CA GLU A 249 -7.89 10.36 -8.24
C GLU A 249 -6.42 9.93 -8.09
N PHE A 250 -5.95 9.52 -6.90
CA PHE A 250 -4.59 9.04 -6.73
C PHE A 250 -4.30 7.79 -7.57
N ASP A 251 -5.22 6.82 -7.61
CA ASP A 251 -5.03 5.63 -8.44
C ASP A 251 -4.98 5.99 -9.93
N PHE A 252 -5.81 6.92 -10.39
CA PHE A 252 -5.76 7.35 -11.78
C PHE A 252 -4.50 8.18 -12.11
N VAL A 253 -3.96 8.92 -11.14
CA VAL A 253 -2.67 9.60 -11.30
C VAL A 253 -1.52 8.60 -11.41
N ILE A 254 -1.46 7.58 -10.55
CA ILE A 254 -0.38 6.57 -10.62
C ILE A 254 -0.50 5.71 -11.88
N LEU A 255 -1.70 5.42 -12.36
CA LEU A 255 -1.91 4.69 -13.62
C LEU A 255 -1.32 5.42 -14.83
N GLU A 256 -1.23 6.75 -14.84
CA GLU A 256 -0.52 7.51 -15.89
C GLU A 256 0.98 7.21 -15.96
N TYR A 257 1.57 6.65 -14.89
CA TYR A 257 2.97 6.20 -14.83
C TYR A 257 3.12 4.71 -15.13
N LEU A 258 2.13 3.91 -14.78
CA LEU A 258 2.21 2.46 -14.87
C LEU A 258 1.79 1.90 -16.22
N LEU A 259 0.94 2.63 -16.96
CA LEU A 259 0.31 2.17 -18.21
C LEU A 259 0.61 3.13 -19.36
N ASP A 260 0.78 2.57 -20.56
CA ASP A 260 0.78 3.37 -21.77
C ASP A 260 -0.65 3.71 -22.24
N LYS A 261 -0.78 4.49 -23.31
CA LYS A 261 -2.08 4.93 -23.81
C LYS A 261 -3.02 3.78 -24.20
N ILE A 262 -2.49 2.75 -24.86
CA ILE A 262 -3.28 1.61 -25.33
C ILE A 262 -3.75 0.77 -24.15
N GLU A 263 -2.85 0.57 -23.20
CA GLU A 263 -3.12 -0.13 -21.94
C GLU A 263 -4.17 0.59 -21.10
N LEU A 264 -4.09 1.94 -21.02
CA LEU A 264 -5.09 2.75 -20.33
C LEU A 264 -6.47 2.73 -20.99
N GLU A 265 -6.53 2.77 -22.32
CA GLU A 265 -7.80 2.61 -23.05
C GLU A 265 -8.44 1.26 -22.71
N ARG A 266 -7.63 0.20 -22.62
CA ARG A 266 -8.11 -1.13 -22.20
C ARG A 266 -8.55 -1.15 -20.74
N PHE A 267 -7.75 -0.60 -19.84
CA PHE A 267 -8.08 -0.45 -18.43
C PHE A 267 -9.42 0.27 -18.24
N ILE A 268 -9.61 1.45 -18.85
CA ILE A 268 -10.83 2.25 -18.75
C ILE A 268 -12.05 1.46 -19.25
N SER A 269 -11.90 0.74 -20.36
CA SER A 269 -12.99 -0.08 -20.91
C SER A 269 -13.48 -1.13 -19.92
N VAL A 270 -12.56 -1.82 -19.23
CA VAL A 270 -12.91 -2.85 -18.26
C VAL A 270 -13.42 -2.22 -16.96
N TYR A 271 -12.72 -1.21 -16.44
CA TYR A 271 -13.11 -0.50 -15.23
C TYR A 271 -14.54 0.05 -15.32
N SER A 272 -14.87 0.75 -16.42
CA SER A 272 -16.21 1.31 -16.64
C SER A 272 -17.29 0.26 -16.88
N ALA A 273 -16.92 -0.94 -17.35
CA ALA A 273 -17.87 -2.04 -17.51
C ALA A 273 -18.17 -2.77 -16.18
N LYS A 274 -17.26 -2.68 -15.19
CA LYS A 274 -17.35 -3.34 -13.89
C LYS A 274 -17.87 -2.44 -12.78
N SER A 275 -17.70 -1.12 -12.93
CA SER A 275 -18.18 -0.13 -11.97
C SER A 275 -19.16 0.81 -12.65
N ASP A 276 -20.25 1.17 -11.95
CA ASP A 276 -21.18 2.22 -12.39
C ASP A 276 -20.56 3.63 -12.20
N MET A 277 -19.27 3.73 -11.89
CA MET A 277 -18.59 4.97 -11.55
C MET A 277 -17.89 5.57 -12.74
N ALA A 278 -17.97 6.88 -12.86
CA ALA A 278 -17.21 7.62 -13.86
C ALA A 278 -15.69 7.58 -13.52
N VAL A 279 -14.87 7.56 -14.56
CA VAL A 279 -13.43 7.82 -14.45
C VAL A 279 -13.25 9.30 -14.04
N PRO A 280 -12.49 9.61 -12.97
CA PRO A 280 -12.34 10.97 -12.49
C PRO A 280 -11.54 11.83 -13.49
N ALA A 281 -11.88 13.13 -13.58
CA ALA A 281 -11.09 14.10 -14.32
C ALA A 281 -9.92 14.60 -13.43
N LEU A 282 -8.69 14.50 -13.93
CA LEU A 282 -7.50 14.82 -13.12
C LEU A 282 -7.01 16.27 -13.27
N LYS A 283 -7.57 17.05 -14.19
CA LYS A 283 -7.08 18.38 -14.55
C LYS A 283 -6.76 19.27 -13.33
N ASN A 284 -7.62 19.29 -12.34
CA ASN A 284 -7.50 20.17 -11.16
C ASN A 284 -6.64 19.59 -10.04
N VAL A 285 -6.37 18.29 -10.03
CA VAL A 285 -5.65 17.59 -8.94
C VAL A 285 -4.33 16.98 -9.38
N ARG A 286 -4.14 16.73 -10.69
CA ARG A 286 -3.01 15.98 -11.24
C ARG A 286 -1.66 16.49 -10.74
N GLN A 287 -1.41 17.79 -10.84
CA GLN A 287 -0.12 18.36 -10.46
C GLN A 287 0.14 18.16 -8.95
N VAL A 288 -0.85 18.41 -8.12
CA VAL A 288 -0.76 18.26 -6.67
C VAL A 288 -0.51 16.78 -6.30
N TYR A 289 -1.29 15.85 -6.86
CA TYR A 289 -1.17 14.42 -6.51
C TYR A 289 0.09 13.77 -7.12
N ARG A 290 0.53 14.19 -8.31
CA ARG A 290 1.85 13.83 -8.83
C ARG A 290 2.97 14.27 -7.88
N THR A 291 2.89 15.49 -7.34
CA THR A 291 3.87 15.97 -6.37
C THR A 291 3.84 15.15 -5.08
N VAL A 292 2.65 14.81 -4.57
CA VAL A 292 2.55 13.92 -3.38
C VAL A 292 3.22 12.58 -3.64
N LEU A 293 2.92 11.91 -4.76
CA LEU A 293 3.53 10.62 -5.12
C LEU A 293 5.05 10.73 -5.33
N TYR A 294 5.54 11.86 -5.87
CA TYR A 294 6.96 12.16 -5.97
C TYR A 294 7.61 12.26 -4.58
N LEU A 295 7.00 13.01 -3.66
CA LEU A 295 7.47 13.15 -2.28
C LEU A 295 7.50 11.82 -1.53
N MET A 296 6.59 10.91 -1.86
CA MET A 296 6.57 9.54 -1.36
C MET A 296 7.67 8.67 -1.97
N ASN A 297 8.29 9.10 -3.06
CA ASN A 297 9.26 8.33 -3.84
C ASN A 297 8.72 6.98 -4.34
N VAL A 298 7.44 6.93 -4.75
CA VAL A 298 6.73 5.67 -5.07
C VAL A 298 7.43 4.87 -6.17
N LEU A 299 7.95 5.50 -7.21
CA LEU A 299 8.62 4.84 -8.34
C LEU A 299 10.14 5.08 -8.40
N GLY A 300 10.74 5.71 -7.38
CA GLY A 300 12.19 5.92 -7.30
C GLY A 300 12.74 6.97 -8.28
N GLU A 301 11.90 7.88 -8.82
CA GLU A 301 12.37 8.97 -9.70
C GLU A 301 12.86 10.15 -8.85
N GLU A 302 14.12 10.55 -9.05
CA GLU A 302 14.77 11.62 -8.28
C GLU A 302 14.64 12.99 -8.97
N ASP A 303 14.33 13.04 -10.27
CA ASP A 303 14.16 14.26 -11.05
C ASP A 303 12.68 14.68 -11.09
N TYR A 304 12.35 15.72 -10.33
CA TYR A 304 10.98 16.25 -10.26
C TYR A 304 10.44 16.72 -11.62
N GLN A 305 11.27 17.38 -12.43
CA GLN A 305 10.84 17.88 -13.75
C GLN A 305 10.53 16.72 -14.69
N ARG A 306 11.35 15.68 -14.67
CA ARG A 306 11.13 14.45 -15.44
C ARG A 306 9.87 13.72 -14.95
N TRP A 307 9.68 13.65 -13.62
CA TRP A 307 8.47 13.09 -13.02
C TRP A 307 7.21 13.80 -13.53
N MET A 308 7.20 15.14 -13.57
CA MET A 308 6.05 15.94 -13.99
C MET A 308 5.77 15.91 -15.50
N GLN A 309 6.71 15.44 -16.34
CA GLN A 309 6.56 15.36 -17.81
C GLN A 309 5.79 14.12 -18.30
N GLN A 310 5.33 13.24 -17.40
CA GLN A 310 4.52 12.09 -17.80
C GLN A 310 3.27 12.51 -18.59
N PRO A 311 2.81 11.71 -19.57
CA PRO A 311 1.60 12.00 -20.34
C PRO A 311 0.38 12.24 -19.45
N HIS A 312 -0.58 13.00 -19.97
CA HIS A 312 -1.88 13.23 -19.35
C HIS A 312 -2.93 12.42 -20.13
N PHE A 313 -3.66 11.57 -19.44
CA PHE A 313 -4.63 10.69 -20.08
C PHE A 313 -6.07 10.88 -19.56
N PHE A 314 -6.24 11.42 -18.36
CA PHE A 314 -7.53 11.60 -17.70
C PHE A 314 -7.86 13.11 -17.56
N ASP A 315 -8.36 13.73 -18.63
CA ASP A 315 -8.74 15.16 -18.67
C ASP A 315 -10.25 15.33 -18.88
#